data_cda672b7b436090890d7b6b494f967ed
#
_entry.id   cda672b7b436090890d7b6b494f967ed
#
_cell.length_a   1.000
_cell.length_b   1.000
_cell.length_c   1.000
_cell.angle_alpha   90.00
_cell.angle_beta   90.00
_cell.angle_gamma   90.00
#
_symmetry.space_group_name_H-M   'P 1'
#
loop_
_entity.id
_entity.type
_entity.pdbx_description
1 polymer ?
#
loop_
_entity_poly.entity_id
_entity_poly.type
_entity_poly.pdbx_seq_one_letter_code
_entity_poly.pdbx_strand_id
1 'polypeptide(L)'
;AAPMAAAQGPGVYRYKLGDYQLTALYDGIWYLPIDDKFVRNASGTEVNDALAVAFLAPSVLPISFTALLVNTGRKLVLIDTGTAGQITDSAGFMNANLAAAGVRATAIDTIVISHFHPDHIDGIKTKDGAKVFPKAEILVPEPEWTFWMDDANMGRATGAVHKYFLNARRIFKDIAKEVRRFKPGDEVAPGIVSIPAYGHTPGHTAFAIHSGNQSMLAMSDTVRNPYLFARHPDWQPIFDMDGPQAVAARRTMLDRAAADRMLVEAYHFPFPACGHMVKTATGYELVPVEWQPL
;
A
#
# COMPACT_ATOMS: atom_id res chain seq x y z
N ALA A 1 -10.24 23.51 33.73
CA ALA A 1 -10.07 22.23 33.07
C ALA A 1 -8.85 22.33 32.14
N ALA A 2 -8.04 21.27 32.07
CA ALA A 2 -6.94 21.19 31.10
C ALA A 2 -7.50 21.12 29.67
N PRO A 3 -6.93 21.86 28.70
CA PRO A 3 -7.40 21.81 27.32
C PRO A 3 -7.18 20.41 26.71
N MET A 4 -8.18 19.91 26.01
CA MET A 4 -8.09 18.65 25.27
C MET A 4 -7.56 18.93 23.86
N ALA A 5 -6.69 18.05 23.35
CA ALA A 5 -6.24 18.12 21.97
C ALA A 5 -7.40 17.76 21.01
N ALA A 6 -7.56 18.55 19.94
CA ALA A 6 -8.62 18.35 18.95
C ALA A 6 -8.20 17.38 17.83
N ALA A 7 -6.90 17.09 17.68
CA ALA A 7 -6.36 16.22 16.63
C ALA A 7 -5.07 15.52 17.10
N GLN A 8 -4.75 14.44 16.44
CA GLN A 8 -3.45 13.77 16.58
C GLN A 8 -2.34 14.65 16.01
N GLY A 9 -1.09 14.41 16.47
CA GLY A 9 0.09 14.95 15.82
C GLY A 9 0.28 14.41 14.39
N PRO A 10 1.25 14.93 13.63
CA PRO A 10 1.52 14.45 12.28
C PRO A 10 1.81 12.94 12.23
N GLY A 11 1.18 12.26 11.28
CA GLY A 11 1.39 10.83 11.01
C GLY A 11 2.65 10.61 10.16
N VAL A 12 3.81 10.83 10.77
CA VAL A 12 5.12 10.73 10.12
C VAL A 12 6.05 9.88 10.98
N TYR A 13 6.61 8.84 10.39
CA TYR A 13 7.67 8.05 11.03
C TYR A 13 8.85 7.88 10.08
N ARG A 14 10.06 8.25 10.54
CA ARG A 14 11.28 8.10 9.78
C ARG A 14 12.17 7.02 10.34
N TYR A 15 12.84 6.32 9.43
CA TYR A 15 13.82 5.29 9.77
C TYR A 15 14.87 5.17 8.67
N LYS A 16 15.96 4.47 8.96
CA LYS A 16 17.05 4.25 7.99
C LYS A 16 17.02 2.83 7.45
N LEU A 17 17.47 2.71 6.20
CA LEU A 17 17.83 1.45 5.58
C LEU A 17 19.19 1.66 4.88
N GLY A 18 20.29 1.25 5.51
CA GLY A 18 21.62 1.61 5.04
C GLY A 18 21.78 3.12 4.94
N ASP A 19 22.10 3.62 3.76
CA ASP A 19 22.29 5.06 3.47
C ASP A 19 20.95 5.76 3.10
N TYR A 20 19.86 5.00 2.94
CA TYR A 20 18.57 5.58 2.61
C TYR A 20 17.80 6.02 3.87
N GLN A 21 17.07 7.10 3.73
CA GLN A 21 16.09 7.52 4.71
C GLN A 21 14.69 7.24 4.19
N LEU A 22 13.93 6.47 4.95
CA LEU A 22 12.56 6.13 4.65
C LEU A 22 11.62 6.93 5.55
N THR A 23 10.46 7.30 5.02
CA THR A 23 9.44 8.01 5.77
C THR A 23 8.09 7.38 5.48
N ALA A 24 7.49 6.75 6.50
CA ALA A 24 6.10 6.34 6.47
C ALA A 24 5.21 7.58 6.60
N LEU A 25 4.30 7.76 5.66
CA LEU A 25 3.38 8.88 5.57
C LEU A 25 1.94 8.37 5.74
N TYR A 26 1.39 8.58 6.91
CA TYR A 26 0.01 8.18 7.20
C TYR A 26 -0.98 9.01 6.38
N ASP A 27 -1.84 8.34 5.63
CA ASP A 27 -2.91 9.00 4.87
C ASP A 27 -4.27 8.97 5.61
N GLY A 28 -4.42 8.08 6.56
CA GLY A 28 -5.65 7.94 7.34
C GLY A 28 -6.06 6.50 7.54
N ILE A 29 -7.33 6.30 7.91
CA ILE A 29 -7.91 4.99 8.21
C ILE A 29 -9.35 4.93 7.74
N TRP A 30 -9.74 3.79 7.19
CA TRP A 30 -11.12 3.46 6.88
C TRP A 30 -11.62 2.36 7.80
N TYR A 31 -12.67 2.61 8.56
CA TYR A 31 -13.38 1.60 9.33
C TYR A 31 -14.43 0.95 8.44
N LEU A 32 -14.03 -0.11 7.75
CA LEU A 32 -14.90 -0.82 6.80
C LEU A 32 -15.83 -1.78 7.54
N PRO A 33 -17.17 -1.61 7.45
CA PRO A 33 -18.09 -2.66 7.85
C PRO A 33 -17.90 -3.89 6.96
N ILE A 34 -17.76 -5.06 7.57
CA ILE A 34 -17.59 -6.33 6.86
C ILE A 34 -18.72 -7.29 7.24
N ASP A 35 -19.08 -8.14 6.29
CA ASP A 35 -20.06 -9.21 6.46
C ASP A 35 -19.41 -10.59 6.35
N ASP A 36 -20.24 -11.64 6.46
CA ASP A 36 -19.80 -13.04 6.39
C ASP A 36 -19.20 -13.44 5.03
N LYS A 37 -19.28 -12.59 4.02
CA LYS A 37 -18.75 -12.83 2.67
C LYS A 37 -17.43 -12.11 2.42
N PHE A 38 -16.97 -11.32 3.38
CA PHE A 38 -15.75 -10.53 3.24
C PHE A 38 -14.51 -11.39 2.97
N VAL A 39 -14.42 -12.55 3.61
CA VAL A 39 -13.41 -13.58 3.30
C VAL A 39 -14.11 -14.76 2.65
N ARG A 40 -13.78 -15.07 1.39
CA ARG A 40 -14.50 -16.05 0.59
C ARG A 40 -14.41 -17.47 1.11
N ASN A 41 -13.35 -17.80 1.84
CA ASN A 41 -13.01 -19.14 2.31
C ASN A 41 -12.84 -19.21 3.84
N ALA A 42 -13.47 -18.30 4.57
CA ALA A 42 -13.61 -18.36 6.02
C ALA A 42 -15.01 -17.89 6.42
N SER A 43 -15.55 -18.42 7.50
CA SER A 43 -16.82 -17.98 8.06
C SER A 43 -16.70 -16.62 8.74
N GLY A 44 -17.80 -15.88 8.86
CA GLY A 44 -17.84 -14.63 9.61
C GLY A 44 -17.44 -14.80 11.09
N THR A 45 -17.72 -15.97 11.67
CA THR A 45 -17.30 -16.31 13.05
C THR A 45 -15.77 -16.38 13.13
N GLU A 46 -15.11 -17.12 12.24
CA GLU A 46 -13.64 -17.22 12.22
C GLU A 46 -12.98 -15.84 12.01
N VAL A 47 -13.55 -15.00 11.14
CA VAL A 47 -13.05 -13.63 10.91
C VAL A 47 -13.22 -12.78 12.16
N ASN A 48 -14.39 -12.85 12.82
CA ASN A 48 -14.63 -12.11 14.06
C ASN A 48 -13.75 -12.60 15.23
N ASP A 49 -13.49 -13.89 15.34
CA ASP A 49 -12.57 -14.45 16.34
C ASP A 49 -11.14 -13.91 16.11
N ALA A 50 -10.69 -13.86 14.86
CA ALA A 50 -9.39 -13.28 14.51
C ALA A 50 -9.30 -11.78 14.82
N LEU A 51 -10.38 -11.02 14.58
CA LEU A 51 -10.48 -9.60 14.98
C LEU A 51 -10.43 -9.45 16.51
N ALA A 52 -11.15 -10.29 17.26
CA ALA A 52 -11.19 -10.25 18.72
C ALA A 52 -9.80 -10.51 19.33
N VAL A 53 -9.01 -11.44 18.79
CA VAL A 53 -7.62 -11.69 19.21
C VAL A 53 -6.74 -10.45 19.01
N ALA A 54 -7.07 -9.60 18.07
CA ALA A 54 -6.38 -8.32 17.82
C ALA A 54 -7.03 -7.13 18.57
N PHE A 55 -7.98 -7.37 19.47
CA PHE A 55 -8.74 -6.35 20.20
C PHE A 55 -9.52 -5.40 19.27
N LEU A 56 -9.92 -5.87 18.10
CA LEU A 56 -10.71 -5.14 17.14
C LEU A 56 -12.21 -5.45 17.30
N ALA A 57 -13.05 -4.50 16.92
CA ALA A 57 -14.50 -4.67 16.98
C ALA A 57 -14.98 -5.73 15.97
N PRO A 58 -16.01 -6.54 16.32
CA PRO A 58 -16.57 -7.51 15.39
C PRO A 58 -17.20 -6.79 14.18
N SER A 59 -17.10 -7.43 13.03
CA SER A 59 -17.69 -6.96 11.76
C SER A 59 -17.22 -5.56 11.30
N VAL A 60 -16.09 -5.08 11.80
CA VAL A 60 -15.45 -3.84 11.36
C VAL A 60 -13.97 -4.06 11.18
N LEU A 61 -13.47 -3.84 9.97
CA LEU A 61 -12.05 -3.92 9.67
C LEU A 61 -11.45 -2.50 9.57
N PRO A 62 -10.54 -2.12 10.48
CA PRO A 62 -9.76 -0.91 10.30
C PRO A 62 -8.72 -1.12 9.19
N ILE A 63 -8.78 -0.30 8.15
CA ILE A 63 -7.87 -0.29 7.01
C ILE A 63 -7.07 1.00 7.07
N SER A 64 -5.85 0.94 7.57
CA SER A 64 -4.91 2.06 7.54
C SER A 64 -4.36 2.26 6.14
N PHE A 65 -4.00 3.49 5.80
CA PHE A 65 -3.35 3.85 4.55
C PHE A 65 -2.02 4.53 4.87
N THR A 66 -0.92 3.97 4.39
CA THR A 66 0.43 4.51 4.67
C THR A 66 1.28 4.42 3.40
N ALA A 67 1.59 5.57 2.82
CA ALA A 67 2.52 5.65 1.69
C ALA A 67 3.97 5.69 2.17
N LEU A 68 4.90 5.21 1.35
CA LEU A 68 6.31 5.16 1.68
C LEU A 68 7.11 6.15 0.82
N LEU A 69 7.75 7.12 1.47
CA LEU A 69 8.73 7.99 0.83
C LEU A 69 10.15 7.46 1.08
N VAL A 70 10.91 7.26 0.01
CA VAL A 70 12.30 6.82 0.03
C VAL A 70 13.20 7.97 -0.44
N ASN A 71 14.04 8.47 0.43
CA ASN A 71 15.12 9.37 0.08
C ASN A 71 16.41 8.55 -0.13
N THR A 72 16.84 8.46 -1.36
CA THR A 72 18.06 7.71 -1.75
C THR A 72 19.33 8.55 -1.65
N GLY A 73 19.25 9.80 -1.16
CA GLY A 73 20.33 10.78 -1.20
C GLY A 73 20.50 11.43 -2.59
N ARG A 74 19.87 10.87 -3.62
CA ARG A 74 19.90 11.37 -5.02
C ARG A 74 18.51 11.71 -5.54
N LYS A 75 17.48 10.96 -5.12
CA LYS A 75 16.08 11.11 -5.52
C LYS A 75 15.16 10.95 -4.33
N LEU A 76 14.05 11.68 -4.37
CA LEU A 76 12.88 11.45 -3.53
C LEU A 76 11.87 10.62 -4.32
N VAL A 77 11.69 9.37 -3.88
CA VAL A 77 10.79 8.40 -4.52
C VAL A 77 9.61 8.15 -3.61
N LEU A 78 8.41 8.42 -4.09
CA LEU A 78 7.17 8.13 -3.37
C LEU A 78 6.54 6.84 -3.93
N ILE A 79 6.33 5.85 -3.08
CA ILE A 79 5.62 4.61 -3.42
C ILE A 79 4.16 4.78 -2.98
N ASP A 80 3.26 4.77 -3.97
CA ASP A 80 1.84 5.06 -3.89
C ASP A 80 1.53 6.49 -3.41
N THR A 81 0.29 6.95 -3.56
CA THR A 81 -0.03 8.38 -3.43
C THR A 81 -1.18 8.71 -2.49
N GLY A 82 -1.74 7.71 -1.81
CA GLY A 82 -2.87 7.93 -0.89
C GLY A 82 -4.21 8.13 -1.58
N THR A 83 -5.22 8.37 -0.75
CA THR A 83 -6.63 8.47 -1.14
C THR A 83 -7.03 9.86 -1.64
N ALA A 84 -6.25 10.89 -1.38
CA ALA A 84 -6.61 12.31 -1.56
C ALA A 84 -7.99 12.68 -0.94
N GLY A 85 -8.41 11.99 0.12
CA GLY A 85 -9.70 12.20 0.78
C GLY A 85 -10.91 11.83 -0.09
N GLN A 86 -10.74 10.93 -1.06
CA GLN A 86 -11.81 10.56 -2.00
C GLN A 86 -12.51 9.25 -1.62
N ILE A 87 -12.01 8.53 -0.61
CA ILE A 87 -12.57 7.24 -0.15
C ILE A 87 -13.38 7.41 1.13
N THR A 88 -12.86 8.13 2.11
CA THR A 88 -13.48 8.36 3.42
C THR A 88 -13.02 9.68 4.00
N ASP A 89 -13.83 10.31 4.83
CA ASP A 89 -13.49 11.58 5.51
C ASP A 89 -12.36 11.42 6.55
N SER A 90 -12.08 10.19 6.97
CA SER A 90 -10.99 9.85 7.90
C SER A 90 -9.64 9.53 7.23
N ALA A 91 -9.51 9.83 5.93
CA ALA A 91 -8.28 9.69 5.15
C ALA A 91 -8.05 10.91 4.24
N GLY A 92 -6.88 10.98 3.61
CA GLY A 92 -6.47 12.10 2.74
C GLY A 92 -5.45 13.02 3.41
N PHE A 93 -4.77 12.54 4.46
CA PHE A 93 -3.81 13.33 5.24
C PHE A 93 -2.36 13.22 4.75
N MET A 94 -2.08 12.35 3.76
CA MET A 94 -0.71 12.09 3.29
C MET A 94 0.03 13.37 2.88
N ASN A 95 -0.59 14.26 2.11
CA ASN A 95 0.05 15.50 1.68
C ASN A 95 0.33 16.46 2.83
N ALA A 96 -0.54 16.54 3.83
CA ALA A 96 -0.32 17.32 5.04
C ALA A 96 0.84 16.72 5.86
N ASN A 97 0.92 15.39 5.95
CA ASN A 97 1.98 14.67 6.62
C ASN A 97 3.31 14.78 5.86
N LEU A 98 3.29 14.76 4.53
CA LEU A 98 4.47 15.03 3.69
C LEU A 98 5.04 16.44 3.98
N ALA A 99 4.16 17.45 4.04
CA ALA A 99 4.56 18.81 4.39
C ALA A 99 5.09 18.90 5.84
N ALA A 100 4.44 18.24 6.80
CA ALA A 100 4.91 18.15 8.18
C ALA A 100 6.26 17.43 8.30
N ALA A 101 6.53 16.50 7.39
CA ALA A 101 7.84 15.85 7.23
C ALA A 101 8.92 16.81 6.65
N GLY A 102 8.58 18.05 6.30
CA GLY A 102 9.49 19.02 5.70
C GLY A 102 9.73 18.79 4.19
N VAL A 103 8.90 18.00 3.53
CA VAL A 103 9.03 17.69 2.11
C VAL A 103 7.87 18.31 1.33
N ARG A 104 8.19 19.08 0.31
CA ARG A 104 7.19 19.67 -0.60
C ARG A 104 6.84 18.67 -1.70
N ALA A 105 5.58 18.60 -2.11
CA ALA A 105 5.14 17.78 -3.23
C ALA A 105 5.92 18.06 -4.53
N THR A 106 6.34 19.32 -4.73
CA THR A 106 7.18 19.72 -5.88
C THR A 106 8.63 19.23 -5.80
N ALA A 107 9.05 18.62 -4.69
CA ALA A 107 10.39 18.05 -4.53
C ALA A 107 10.42 16.54 -4.81
N ILE A 108 9.26 15.90 -4.98
CA ILE A 108 9.19 14.49 -5.36
C ILE A 108 9.68 14.33 -6.80
N ASP A 109 10.70 13.49 -6.99
CA ASP A 109 11.30 13.23 -8.30
C ASP A 109 10.57 12.11 -9.05
N THR A 110 10.13 11.09 -8.31
CA THR A 110 9.56 9.87 -8.88
C THR A 110 8.41 9.37 -8.02
N ILE A 111 7.31 9.03 -8.66
CA ILE A 111 6.21 8.28 -8.07
C ILE A 111 6.24 6.88 -8.68
N VAL A 112 6.21 5.87 -7.84
CA VAL A 112 6.11 4.46 -8.25
C VAL A 112 4.80 3.91 -7.73
N ILE A 113 3.95 3.44 -8.61
CA ILE A 113 2.64 2.89 -8.27
C ILE A 113 2.72 1.37 -8.19
N SER A 114 2.16 0.80 -7.12
CA SER A 114 2.07 -0.64 -6.92
C SER A 114 0.95 -1.28 -7.73
N HIS A 115 -0.24 -0.66 -7.74
CA HIS A 115 -1.43 -1.09 -8.48
C HIS A 115 -2.46 0.05 -8.55
N PHE A 116 -3.59 -0.17 -9.28
CA PHE A 116 -4.50 0.91 -9.63
C PHE A 116 -5.78 0.99 -8.78
N HIS A 117 -5.78 0.46 -7.56
CA HIS A 117 -6.88 0.77 -6.64
C HIS A 117 -6.88 2.25 -6.23
N PRO A 118 -8.05 2.82 -5.91
CA PRO A 118 -8.19 4.26 -5.68
C PRO A 118 -7.27 4.81 -4.57
N ASP A 119 -7.10 4.08 -3.49
CA ASP A 119 -6.28 4.47 -2.34
C ASP A 119 -4.76 4.54 -2.65
N HIS A 120 -4.32 4.02 -3.81
CA HIS A 120 -2.93 4.08 -4.26
C HIS A 120 -2.69 5.14 -5.34
N ILE A 121 -3.70 5.47 -6.14
CA ILE A 121 -3.54 6.38 -7.29
C ILE A 121 -4.28 7.72 -7.17
N ASP A 122 -5.27 7.85 -6.30
CA ASP A 122 -6.11 9.05 -6.23
C ASP A 122 -5.32 10.31 -5.84
N GLY A 123 -4.24 10.15 -5.07
CA GLY A 123 -3.36 11.24 -4.70
C GLY A 123 -2.48 11.79 -5.82
N ILE A 124 -2.47 11.18 -7.01
CA ILE A 124 -1.79 11.75 -8.18
C ILE A 124 -2.45 13.08 -8.59
N LYS A 125 -3.77 13.18 -8.42
CA LYS A 125 -4.55 14.36 -8.75
C LYS A 125 -5.44 14.82 -7.59
N THR A 126 -5.68 16.10 -7.51
CA THR A 126 -6.73 16.68 -6.66
C THR A 126 -8.13 16.33 -7.20
N LYS A 127 -9.17 16.56 -6.42
CA LYS A 127 -10.57 16.31 -6.85
C LYS A 127 -10.96 17.10 -8.11
N ASP A 128 -10.40 18.28 -8.29
CA ASP A 128 -10.59 19.16 -9.47
C ASP A 128 -9.63 18.84 -10.63
N GLY A 129 -8.79 17.81 -10.51
CA GLY A 129 -7.97 17.26 -11.59
C GLY A 129 -6.56 17.85 -11.71
N ALA A 130 -6.15 18.75 -10.84
CA ALA A 130 -4.79 19.30 -10.86
C ALA A 130 -3.76 18.23 -10.41
N LYS A 131 -2.55 18.25 -10.99
CA LYS A 131 -1.45 17.38 -10.57
C LYS A 131 -0.97 17.79 -9.18
N VAL A 132 -0.94 16.85 -8.24
CA VAL A 132 -0.41 17.09 -6.89
C VAL A 132 1.13 17.14 -6.90
N PHE A 133 1.76 16.32 -7.74
CA PHE A 133 3.21 16.20 -7.88
C PHE A 133 3.67 16.64 -9.28
N PRO A 134 3.70 17.94 -9.58
CA PRO A 134 3.81 18.44 -10.96
C PRO A 134 5.16 18.17 -11.62
N LYS A 135 6.20 17.81 -10.84
CA LYS A 135 7.56 17.54 -11.35
C LYS A 135 7.93 16.05 -11.33
N ALA A 136 7.10 15.21 -10.70
CA ALA A 136 7.42 13.82 -10.56
C ALA A 136 7.22 13.04 -11.86
N GLU A 137 8.18 12.20 -12.21
CA GLU A 137 7.98 11.12 -13.16
C GLU A 137 7.07 10.05 -12.52
N ILE A 138 6.06 9.57 -13.24
CA ILE A 138 5.12 8.56 -12.75
C ILE A 138 5.42 7.22 -13.43
N LEU A 139 5.74 6.21 -12.61
CA LEU A 139 6.04 4.86 -13.05
C LEU A 139 4.95 3.91 -12.58
N VAL A 140 4.47 3.06 -13.49
CA VAL A 140 3.40 2.09 -13.21
C VAL A 140 3.76 0.71 -13.76
N PRO A 141 3.25 -0.39 -13.16
CA PRO A 141 3.47 -1.73 -13.72
C PRO A 141 2.81 -1.86 -15.09
N GLU A 142 3.54 -2.34 -16.09
CA GLU A 142 3.02 -2.56 -17.44
C GLU A 142 1.81 -3.52 -17.45
N PRO A 143 1.78 -4.65 -16.69
CA PRO A 143 0.60 -5.52 -16.63
C PRO A 143 -0.63 -4.82 -16.04
N GLU A 144 -0.45 -3.95 -15.04
CA GLU A 144 -1.52 -3.18 -14.42
C GLU A 144 -2.11 -2.18 -15.41
N TRP A 145 -1.24 -1.45 -16.09
CA TRP A 145 -1.66 -0.54 -17.15
C TRP A 145 -2.44 -1.24 -18.26
N THR A 146 -1.90 -2.36 -18.75
CA THR A 146 -2.51 -3.14 -19.83
C THR A 146 -3.90 -3.61 -19.45
N PHE A 147 -4.08 -4.09 -18.21
CA PHE A 147 -5.38 -4.55 -17.75
C PHE A 147 -6.41 -3.43 -17.63
N TRP A 148 -6.08 -2.35 -16.91
CA TRP A 148 -7.04 -1.28 -16.58
C TRP A 148 -7.33 -0.33 -17.75
N MET A 149 -6.46 -0.29 -18.76
CA MET A 149 -6.69 0.53 -19.96
C MET A 149 -7.34 -0.23 -21.10
N ASP A 150 -7.58 -1.53 -20.96
CA ASP A 150 -8.26 -2.37 -21.97
C ASP A 150 -9.79 -2.19 -21.92
N ASP A 151 -10.39 -1.81 -23.06
CA ASP A 151 -11.83 -1.59 -23.19
C ASP A 151 -12.65 -2.87 -23.06
N ALA A 152 -12.12 -4.01 -23.51
CA ALA A 152 -12.80 -5.30 -23.41
C ALA A 152 -12.84 -5.77 -21.96
N ASN A 153 -11.78 -5.57 -21.18
CA ASN A 153 -11.78 -5.85 -19.74
C ASN A 153 -12.80 -4.96 -19.00
N MET A 154 -12.80 -3.66 -19.30
CA MET A 154 -13.75 -2.72 -18.72
C MET A 154 -15.20 -3.11 -19.07
N GLY A 155 -15.46 -3.49 -20.32
CA GLY A 155 -16.81 -3.88 -20.77
C GLY A 155 -17.36 -5.14 -20.09
N ARG A 156 -16.49 -6.03 -19.58
CA ARG A 156 -16.87 -7.22 -18.81
C ARG A 156 -16.98 -6.97 -17.31
N ALA A 157 -16.39 -5.88 -16.82
CA ALA A 157 -16.33 -5.59 -15.40
C ALA A 157 -17.69 -5.12 -14.86
N THR A 158 -18.02 -5.52 -13.64
CA THR A 158 -19.25 -5.15 -12.94
C THR A 158 -18.94 -4.65 -11.52
N GLY A 159 -19.92 -4.00 -10.87
CA GLY A 159 -19.83 -3.61 -9.47
C GLY A 159 -18.66 -2.68 -9.15
N ALA A 160 -17.90 -3.02 -8.12
CA ALA A 160 -16.74 -2.25 -7.67
C ALA A 160 -15.61 -2.21 -8.71
N VAL A 161 -15.35 -3.35 -9.37
CA VAL A 161 -14.29 -3.45 -10.38
C VAL A 161 -14.54 -2.49 -11.54
N HIS A 162 -15.78 -2.35 -12.02
CA HIS A 162 -16.12 -1.37 -13.05
C HIS A 162 -15.83 0.07 -12.60
N LYS A 163 -16.13 0.39 -11.33
CA LYS A 163 -15.81 1.71 -10.76
C LYS A 163 -14.30 1.96 -10.71
N TYR A 164 -13.50 0.94 -10.43
CA TYR A 164 -12.03 1.03 -10.45
C TYR A 164 -11.49 1.32 -11.86
N PHE A 165 -12.06 0.71 -12.90
CA PHE A 165 -11.73 1.07 -14.29
C PHE A 165 -12.01 2.54 -14.59
N LEU A 166 -13.18 3.04 -14.21
CA LEU A 166 -13.54 4.45 -14.40
C LEU A 166 -12.58 5.38 -13.66
N ASN A 167 -12.24 5.02 -12.41
CA ASN A 167 -11.32 5.80 -11.60
C ASN A 167 -9.90 5.83 -12.18
N ALA A 168 -9.33 4.68 -12.54
CA ALA A 168 -8.00 4.60 -13.16
C ALA A 168 -7.93 5.45 -14.42
N ARG A 169 -8.95 5.34 -15.29
CA ARG A 169 -9.03 6.16 -16.51
C ARG A 169 -9.16 7.65 -16.22
N ARG A 170 -9.93 8.05 -15.19
CA ARG A 170 -10.03 9.44 -14.74
C ARG A 170 -8.67 9.99 -14.31
N ILE A 171 -7.92 9.23 -13.51
CA ILE A 171 -6.61 9.65 -13.01
C ILE A 171 -5.60 9.81 -14.15
N PHE A 172 -5.54 8.85 -15.08
CA PHE A 172 -4.50 8.83 -16.11
C PHE A 172 -4.87 9.52 -17.43
N LYS A 173 -6.15 9.95 -17.64
CA LYS A 173 -6.67 10.49 -18.89
C LYS A 173 -5.74 11.50 -19.57
N ASP A 174 -5.31 12.54 -18.84
CA ASP A 174 -4.58 13.65 -19.43
C ASP A 174 -3.06 13.50 -19.31
N ILE A 175 -2.59 12.50 -18.58
CA ILE A 175 -1.17 12.24 -18.31
C ILE A 175 -0.68 10.92 -18.88
N ALA A 176 -1.50 10.15 -19.57
CA ALA A 176 -1.18 8.82 -20.09
C ALA A 176 0.12 8.75 -20.90
N LYS A 177 0.45 9.82 -21.64
CA LYS A 177 1.68 9.92 -22.45
C LYS A 177 2.92 10.20 -21.61
N GLU A 178 2.76 10.71 -20.40
CA GLU A 178 3.83 11.05 -19.47
C GLU A 178 4.16 9.87 -18.52
N VAL A 179 3.25 8.88 -18.43
CA VAL A 179 3.41 7.72 -17.57
C VAL A 179 4.39 6.73 -18.19
N ARG A 180 5.44 6.40 -17.44
CA ARG A 180 6.40 5.35 -17.81
C ARG A 180 5.92 4.00 -17.25
N ARG A 181 5.97 2.98 -18.08
CA ARG A 181 5.62 1.61 -17.69
C ARG A 181 6.89 0.83 -17.41
N PHE A 182 6.93 0.12 -16.30
CA PHE A 182 8.02 -0.78 -15.97
C PHE A 182 7.58 -2.23 -16.05
N LYS A 183 8.54 -3.12 -16.28
CA LYS A 183 8.33 -4.58 -16.33
C LYS A 183 8.68 -5.22 -14.99
N PRO A 184 8.17 -6.42 -14.71
CA PRO A 184 8.57 -7.21 -13.56
C PRO A 184 10.09 -7.40 -13.53
N GLY A 185 10.71 -7.10 -12.38
CA GLY A 185 12.15 -7.18 -12.19
C GLY A 185 12.95 -5.93 -12.56
N ASP A 186 12.29 -4.90 -13.13
CA ASP A 186 12.98 -3.64 -13.43
C ASP A 186 13.36 -2.90 -12.14
N GLU A 187 14.53 -2.26 -12.16
CA GLU A 187 14.90 -1.25 -11.19
C GLU A 187 14.18 0.06 -11.53
N VAL A 188 13.19 0.43 -10.72
CA VAL A 188 12.30 1.58 -10.96
C VAL A 188 12.87 2.90 -10.45
N ALA A 189 13.78 2.81 -9.49
CA ALA A 189 14.59 3.91 -8.96
C ALA A 189 15.85 3.31 -8.32
N PRO A 190 16.90 4.10 -8.01
CA PRO A 190 18.13 3.56 -7.45
C PRO A 190 17.87 2.65 -6.23
N GLY A 191 18.28 1.39 -6.34
CA GLY A 191 18.09 0.37 -5.30
C GLY A 191 16.65 -0.11 -5.08
N ILE A 192 15.69 0.29 -5.91
CA ILE A 192 14.28 -0.11 -5.79
C ILE A 192 13.90 -1.00 -6.98
N VAL A 193 13.70 -2.28 -6.73
CA VAL A 193 13.43 -3.30 -7.76
C VAL A 193 12.00 -3.81 -7.63
N SER A 194 11.27 -3.85 -8.74
CA SER A 194 9.89 -4.32 -8.80
C SER A 194 9.82 -5.85 -8.68
N ILE A 195 8.86 -6.33 -7.88
CA ILE A 195 8.59 -7.76 -7.68
C ILE A 195 7.13 -8.04 -8.04
N PRO A 196 6.83 -8.90 -9.02
CA PRO A 196 5.46 -9.26 -9.32
C PRO A 196 4.81 -9.95 -8.13
N ALA A 197 3.65 -9.44 -7.70
CA ALA A 197 2.85 -9.97 -6.60
C ALA A 197 1.37 -10.01 -7.01
N TYR A 198 1.12 -10.66 -8.14
CA TYR A 198 -0.18 -10.69 -8.81
C TYR A 198 -1.26 -11.40 -8.00
N GLY A 199 -2.50 -11.10 -8.28
CA GLY A 199 -3.69 -11.73 -7.69
C GLY A 199 -4.56 -10.74 -6.95
N HIS A 200 -3.99 -9.82 -6.16
CA HIS A 200 -4.76 -8.71 -5.61
C HIS A 200 -5.33 -7.85 -6.75
N THR A 201 -4.50 -7.44 -7.66
CA THR A 201 -4.87 -7.04 -9.02
C THR A 201 -4.00 -7.81 -10.03
N PRO A 202 -4.34 -7.81 -11.34
CA PRO A 202 -3.59 -8.57 -12.34
C PRO A 202 -2.13 -8.13 -12.52
N GLY A 203 -1.80 -6.89 -12.18
CA GLY A 203 -0.45 -6.36 -12.28
C GLY A 203 0.13 -5.87 -10.95
N HIS A 204 -0.49 -6.22 -9.81
CA HIS A 204 -0.02 -5.80 -8.49
C HIS A 204 1.46 -6.11 -8.29
N THR A 205 2.20 -5.12 -7.81
CA THR A 205 3.66 -5.15 -7.68
C THR A 205 4.09 -4.73 -6.29
N ALA A 206 4.94 -5.52 -5.67
CA ALA A 206 5.71 -5.18 -4.48
C ALA A 206 7.10 -4.68 -4.89
N PHE A 207 7.89 -4.16 -3.93
CA PHE A 207 9.22 -3.63 -4.21
C PHE A 207 10.23 -4.15 -3.20
N ALA A 208 11.41 -4.59 -3.70
CA ALA A 208 12.58 -4.77 -2.87
C ALA A 208 13.39 -3.47 -2.88
N ILE A 209 13.72 -2.97 -1.70
CA ILE A 209 14.52 -1.76 -1.53
C ILE A 209 15.87 -2.17 -0.93
N HIS A 210 16.94 -1.80 -1.61
CA HIS A 210 18.31 -2.16 -1.24
C HIS A 210 19.15 -0.91 -1.03
N SER A 211 19.89 -0.86 0.07
CA SER A 211 20.86 0.19 0.35
C SER A 211 22.07 -0.40 1.11
N GLY A 212 23.23 -0.42 0.48
CA GLY A 212 24.40 -1.11 1.00
C GLY A 212 24.14 -2.62 1.18
N ASN A 213 24.33 -3.11 2.39
CA ASN A 213 24.08 -4.51 2.75
C ASN A 213 22.69 -4.73 3.38
N GLN A 214 21.85 -3.73 3.41
CA GLN A 214 20.51 -3.80 3.98
C GLN A 214 19.45 -3.87 2.88
N SER A 215 18.38 -4.59 3.17
CA SER A 215 17.23 -4.70 2.28
C SER A 215 15.91 -4.78 3.03
N MET A 216 14.84 -4.33 2.40
CA MET A 216 13.48 -4.47 2.87
C MET A 216 12.52 -4.82 1.74
N LEU A 217 11.31 -5.26 2.11
CA LEU A 217 10.20 -5.47 1.18
C LEU A 217 9.10 -4.45 1.47
N ALA A 218 8.79 -3.61 0.49
CA ALA A 218 7.55 -2.85 0.46
C ALA A 218 6.50 -3.73 -0.24
N MET A 219 5.61 -4.33 0.55
CA MET A 219 4.71 -5.40 0.10
C MET A 219 3.40 -4.89 -0.48
N SER A 220 3.11 -3.58 -0.32
CA SER A 220 1.84 -2.97 -0.71
C SER A 220 0.64 -3.81 -0.22
N ASP A 221 -0.27 -4.22 -1.11
CA ASP A 221 -1.48 -4.99 -0.79
C ASP A 221 -1.30 -6.51 -0.85
N THR A 222 -0.08 -7.01 -1.04
CA THR A 222 0.20 -8.44 -0.93
C THR A 222 -0.24 -9.00 0.43
N VAL A 223 -0.02 -8.21 1.49
CA VAL A 223 -0.51 -8.51 2.85
C VAL A 223 -1.20 -7.25 3.38
N ARG A 224 -2.52 -7.26 3.43
CA ARG A 224 -3.28 -6.08 3.79
C ARG A 224 -3.34 -5.84 5.31
N ASN A 225 -4.12 -6.61 6.03
CA ASN A 225 -4.20 -6.52 7.49
C ASN A 225 -3.39 -7.67 8.11
N PRO A 226 -2.41 -7.40 8.99
CA PRO A 226 -1.54 -8.45 9.52
C PRO A 226 -2.28 -9.41 10.46
N TYR A 227 -3.29 -8.94 11.16
CA TYR A 227 -4.06 -9.76 12.11
C TYR A 227 -4.97 -10.77 11.41
N LEU A 228 -5.42 -10.48 10.20
CA LEU A 228 -6.19 -11.38 9.37
C LEU A 228 -5.28 -12.12 8.37
N PHE A 229 -4.62 -11.41 7.49
CA PHE A 229 -4.03 -12.01 6.28
C PHE A 229 -2.55 -12.40 6.42
N ALA A 230 -1.86 -11.99 7.49
CA ALA A 230 -0.58 -12.61 7.84
C ALA A 230 -0.80 -13.84 8.75
N ARG A 231 -1.69 -13.76 9.73
CA ARG A 231 -2.02 -14.91 10.60
C ARG A 231 -2.73 -16.04 9.85
N HIS A 232 -3.56 -15.68 8.87
CA HIS A 232 -4.31 -16.61 8.02
C HIS A 232 -3.98 -16.35 6.53
N PRO A 233 -2.77 -16.70 6.07
CA PRO A 233 -2.28 -16.30 4.75
C PRO A 233 -3.07 -16.92 3.59
N ASP A 234 -3.85 -17.97 3.82
CA ASP A 234 -4.72 -18.61 2.84
C ASP A 234 -6.10 -17.94 2.68
N TRP A 235 -6.44 -17.00 3.56
CA TRP A 235 -7.71 -16.30 3.46
C TRP A 235 -7.76 -15.41 2.24
N GLN A 236 -8.92 -15.42 1.57
CA GLN A 236 -9.15 -14.71 0.31
C GLN A 236 -10.17 -13.58 0.52
N PRO A 237 -9.73 -12.35 0.81
CA PRO A 237 -10.67 -11.22 0.92
C PRO A 237 -11.31 -10.92 -0.44
N ILE A 238 -12.49 -10.29 -0.41
CA ILE A 238 -13.24 -9.91 -1.62
C ILE A 238 -12.47 -8.95 -2.54
N PHE A 239 -11.47 -8.27 -2.00
CA PHE A 239 -10.62 -7.33 -2.74
C PHE A 239 -9.60 -8.02 -3.66
N ASP A 240 -9.25 -9.27 -3.40
CA ASP A 240 -8.35 -10.02 -4.28
C ASP A 240 -9.11 -10.44 -5.54
N MET A 241 -8.66 -9.98 -6.72
CA MET A 241 -9.32 -10.29 -7.99
C MET A 241 -9.12 -11.76 -8.39
N ASP A 242 -7.94 -12.32 -8.07
CA ASP A 242 -7.63 -13.75 -8.18
C ASP A 242 -7.13 -14.24 -6.80
N GLY A 243 -8.04 -14.81 -6.01
CA GLY A 243 -7.75 -15.25 -4.64
C GLY A 243 -6.63 -16.28 -4.56
N PRO A 244 -6.63 -17.38 -5.32
CA PRO A 244 -5.53 -18.36 -5.33
C PRO A 244 -4.17 -17.75 -5.69
N GLN A 245 -4.11 -16.88 -6.68
CA GLN A 245 -2.87 -16.21 -7.08
C GLN A 245 -2.38 -15.22 -6.01
N ALA A 246 -3.30 -14.47 -5.39
CA ALA A 246 -2.97 -13.56 -4.28
C ALA A 246 -2.43 -14.33 -3.06
N VAL A 247 -3.01 -15.48 -2.73
CA VAL A 247 -2.52 -16.37 -1.65
C VAL A 247 -1.10 -16.86 -1.95
N ALA A 248 -0.83 -17.29 -3.19
CA ALA A 248 0.51 -17.74 -3.60
C ALA A 248 1.55 -16.62 -3.48
N ALA A 249 1.23 -15.41 -3.97
CA ALA A 249 2.09 -14.24 -3.85
C ALA A 249 2.33 -13.86 -2.38
N ARG A 250 1.28 -13.84 -1.56
CA ARG A 250 1.33 -13.54 -0.13
C ARG A 250 2.24 -14.51 0.62
N ARG A 251 2.08 -15.82 0.43
CA ARG A 251 2.93 -16.82 1.06
C ARG A 251 4.39 -16.67 0.66
N THR A 252 4.67 -16.48 -0.62
CA THR A 252 6.04 -16.29 -1.12
C THR A 252 6.70 -15.07 -0.47
N MET A 253 5.99 -13.95 -0.36
CA MET A 253 6.53 -12.72 0.25
C MET A 253 6.75 -12.89 1.76
N LEU A 254 5.79 -13.47 2.46
CA LEU A 254 5.87 -13.70 3.90
C LEU A 254 6.96 -14.71 4.26
N ASP A 255 7.09 -15.80 3.50
CA ASP A 255 8.16 -16.79 3.69
C ASP A 255 9.55 -16.15 3.49
N ARG A 256 9.72 -15.37 2.42
CA ARG A 256 10.95 -14.64 2.17
C ARG A 256 11.26 -13.65 3.30
N ALA A 257 10.28 -12.83 3.67
CA ALA A 257 10.45 -11.83 4.72
C ALA A 257 10.88 -12.46 6.05
N ALA A 258 10.26 -13.59 6.42
CA ALA A 258 10.56 -14.30 7.67
C ALA A 258 11.93 -15.03 7.60
N ALA A 259 12.21 -15.74 6.51
CA ALA A 259 13.45 -16.51 6.33
C ALA A 259 14.68 -15.61 6.31
N ASP A 260 14.62 -14.51 5.56
CA ASP A 260 15.73 -13.56 5.39
C ASP A 260 15.75 -12.48 6.50
N ARG A 261 14.80 -12.54 7.46
CA ARG A 261 14.62 -11.58 8.56
C ARG A 261 14.55 -10.13 8.05
N MET A 262 13.92 -9.93 6.90
CA MET A 262 13.83 -8.63 6.26
C MET A 262 12.94 -7.67 7.03
N LEU A 263 13.28 -6.40 7.01
CA LEU A 263 12.32 -5.35 7.31
C LEU A 263 11.24 -5.36 6.24
N VAL A 264 9.99 -5.21 6.64
CA VAL A 264 8.85 -5.10 5.73
C VAL A 264 8.08 -3.82 5.99
N GLU A 265 7.48 -3.30 4.96
CA GLU A 265 6.42 -2.31 5.00
C GLU A 265 5.24 -2.84 4.18
N ALA A 266 4.01 -2.63 4.66
CA ALA A 266 2.82 -2.91 3.88
C ALA A 266 1.78 -1.80 4.09
N TYR A 267 1.21 -1.33 3.00
CA TYR A 267 0.39 -0.13 2.91
C TYR A 267 -0.75 -0.05 3.93
N HIS A 268 -1.35 -1.21 4.26
CA HIS A 268 -2.48 -1.33 5.17
C HIS A 268 -2.13 -1.87 6.57
N PHE A 269 -0.85 -1.98 6.89
CA PHE A 269 -0.46 -2.34 8.26
C PHE A 269 -0.77 -1.18 9.22
N PRO A 270 -0.98 -1.46 10.53
CA PRO A 270 -1.06 -0.41 11.53
C PRO A 270 0.15 0.50 11.46
N PHE A 271 -0.09 1.83 11.49
CA PHE A 271 1.01 2.80 11.46
C PHE A 271 2.04 2.54 12.57
N PRO A 272 3.35 2.60 12.28
CA PRO A 272 4.01 3.14 11.07
C PRO A 272 4.17 2.15 9.91
N ALA A 273 3.39 1.11 9.83
CA ALA A 273 3.26 0.16 8.75
C ALA A 273 4.51 -0.70 8.49
N CYS A 274 5.52 -0.67 9.35
CA CYS A 274 6.77 -1.42 9.18
C CYS A 274 7.14 -2.28 10.40
N GLY A 275 7.87 -3.36 10.13
CA GLY A 275 8.28 -4.34 11.13
C GLY A 275 8.99 -5.53 10.52
N HIS A 276 9.00 -6.63 11.25
CA HIS A 276 9.51 -7.92 10.81
C HIS A 276 8.41 -8.97 10.86
N MET A 277 8.44 -9.92 9.94
CA MET A 277 7.52 -11.05 9.95
C MET A 277 8.17 -12.24 10.64
N VAL A 278 7.45 -12.85 11.58
CA VAL A 278 7.86 -14.07 12.26
C VAL A 278 6.91 -15.20 11.86
N LYS A 279 7.47 -16.31 11.37
CA LYS A 279 6.68 -17.50 11.01
C LYS A 279 6.19 -18.20 12.27
N THR A 280 4.90 -18.53 12.29
CA THR A 280 4.23 -19.28 13.37
C THR A 280 3.80 -20.66 12.87
N ALA A 281 3.15 -21.45 13.71
CA ALA A 281 2.64 -22.77 13.32
C ALA A 281 1.58 -22.71 12.19
N THR A 282 0.79 -21.65 12.12
CA THR A 282 -0.35 -21.52 11.20
C THR A 282 -0.22 -20.39 10.17
N GLY A 283 0.68 -19.44 10.40
CA GLY A 283 0.84 -18.25 9.56
C GLY A 283 2.03 -17.43 9.98
N TYR A 284 1.85 -16.12 10.08
CA TYR A 284 2.92 -15.18 10.42
C TYR A 284 2.41 -14.10 11.36
N GLU A 285 3.31 -13.54 12.16
CA GLU A 285 3.04 -12.41 13.04
C GLU A 285 3.93 -11.24 12.69
N LEU A 286 3.35 -10.04 12.74
CA LEU A 286 4.08 -8.79 12.63
C LEU A 286 4.70 -8.44 13.99
N VAL A 287 6.01 -8.28 14.00
CA VAL A 287 6.75 -7.64 15.09
C VAL A 287 7.06 -6.22 14.65
N PRO A 288 6.35 -5.19 15.14
CA PRO A 288 6.56 -3.82 14.71
C PRO A 288 7.96 -3.33 15.10
N VAL A 289 8.46 -2.34 14.35
CA VAL A 289 9.71 -1.68 14.74
C VAL A 289 9.54 -0.88 16.03
N GLU A 290 10.60 -0.84 16.83
CA GLU A 290 10.68 0.10 17.94
C GLU A 290 10.84 1.54 17.42
N TRP A 291 10.23 2.50 18.13
CA TRP A 291 10.47 3.92 17.82
C TRP A 291 11.91 4.29 18.13
N GLN A 292 12.64 4.76 17.14
CA GLN A 292 14.05 5.10 17.27
C GLN A 292 14.29 6.55 16.80
N PRO A 293 15.20 7.28 17.43
CA PRO A 293 15.68 8.55 16.89
C PRO A 293 16.47 8.30 15.61
N LEU A 294 16.51 9.30 14.72
CA LEU A 294 17.25 9.24 13.44
C LEU A 294 18.77 9.26 13.65
#